data_4b9b91a1f055a25bd9744ba72b992e1c
#
_entry.id   4b9b91a1f055a25bd9744ba72b992e1c
#
_cell.length_a   1.000
_cell.length_b   1.000
_cell.length_c   1.000
_cell.angle_alpha   90.00
_cell.angle_beta   90.00
_cell.angle_gamma   90.00
#
_symmetry.space_group_name_H-M   'P 1'
#
loop_
_entity.id
_entity.type
_entity.pdbx_description
1 polymer ?
#
loop_
_entity_poly.entity_id
_entity_poly.type
_entity_poly.pdbx_seq_one_letter_code
_entity_poly.pdbx_strand_id
1 'polypeptide(L)' 'MGHDDSQDGTHAMIDKLEHELHSLEFNRPYDNIKIREVKSKLNELKVKLAESELAFGQY' A
#
# COMPACT_ATOMS: atom_id res chain seq x y z
N MET A 1 11.23 -20.12 0.22
CA MET A 1 11.15 -19.71 0.22
C MET A 1 11.27 -18.91 1.08
N GLY A 2 11.20 -18.74 1.64
CA GLY A 2 11.16 -18.12 2.54
C GLY A 2 11.60 -16.89 2.68
N HIS A 3 11.63 -16.22 2.60
CA HIS A 3 12.15 -15.15 2.64
C HIS A 3 11.49 -14.19 3.31
N ASP A 4 11.81 -13.38 3.62
CA ASP A 4 11.39 -12.42 4.21
C ASP A 4 10.28 -11.98 4.05
N ASP A 5 9.62 -12.29 4.60
CA ASP A 5 8.45 -11.95 4.45
C ASP A 5 8.09 -10.67 4.94
N SER A 6 8.68 -10.08 5.87
CA SER A 6 8.22 -8.84 6.36
C SER A 6 8.20 -7.81 5.32
N GLN A 7 9.25 -7.62 4.57
CA GLN A 7 9.23 -6.63 3.60
C GLN A 7 8.40 -7.04 2.47
N ASP A 8 8.44 -8.27 2.09
CA ASP A 8 7.60 -8.73 1.01
C ASP A 8 6.15 -8.56 1.37
N GLY A 9 5.81 -8.73 2.64
CA GLY A 9 4.44 -8.56 3.06
C GLY A 9 3.95 -7.16 2.83
N THR A 10 4.78 -6.19 3.14
CA THR A 10 4.39 -4.80 2.96
C THR A 10 4.22 -4.47 1.49
N HIS A 11 5.17 -4.90 0.68
CA HIS A 11 5.07 -4.64 -0.75
C HIS A 11 3.84 -5.32 -1.33
N ALA A 12 3.58 -6.53 -0.91
CA ALA A 12 2.43 -7.25 -1.41
C ALA A 12 1.13 -6.55 -1.01
N MET A 13 1.10 -6.01 0.18
CA MET A 13 -0.07 -5.30 0.63
C MET A 13 -0.28 -4.03 -0.16
N ILE A 14 0.79 -3.30 -0.42
CA ILE A 14 0.70 -2.08 -1.20
C ILE A 14 0.18 -2.41 -2.59
N ASP A 15 0.73 -3.45 -3.17
CA ASP A 15 0.33 -3.84 -4.50
C ASP A 15 -1.15 -4.22 -4.52
N LYS A 16 -1.57 -4.97 -3.53
CA LYS A 16 -2.94 -5.39 -3.44
C LYS A 16 -3.87 -4.20 -3.30
N LEU A 17 -3.51 -3.26 -2.46
CA LEU A 17 -4.32 -2.08 -2.25
C LEU A 17 -4.38 -1.22 -3.49
N GLU A 18 -3.29 -1.15 -4.23
CA GLU A 18 -3.29 -0.39 -5.46
C GLU A 18 -4.23 -1.02 -6.48
N HIS A 19 -4.23 -2.32 -6.54
CA HIS A 19 -5.14 -3.03 -7.42
C HIS A 19 -6.58 -2.75 -7.01
N GLU A 20 -6.83 -2.79 -5.73
CA GLU A 20 -8.16 -2.53 -5.24
C GLU A 20 -8.58 -1.11 -5.55
N LEU A 21 -7.68 -0.18 -5.38
CA LEU A 21 -7.97 1.21 -5.66
C LEU A 21 -8.30 1.40 -7.13
N HIS A 22 -7.52 0.80 -8.00
CA HIS A 22 -7.77 0.90 -9.42
C HIS A 22 -9.15 0.33 -9.76
N SER A 23 -9.47 -0.79 -9.16
CA SER A 23 -10.75 -1.41 -9.39
C SER A 23 -11.89 -0.50 -8.95
N LEU A 24 -11.72 0.12 -7.81
CA LEU A 24 -12.74 1.01 -7.29
C LEU A 24 -12.90 2.25 -8.15
N GLU A 25 -11.81 2.72 -8.70
CA GLU A 25 -11.87 3.90 -9.52
C GLU A 25 -12.37 3.59 -10.93
N PHE A 26 -12.26 2.36 -11.32
CA PHE A 26 -12.67 1.97 -12.65
C PHE A 26 -14.14 1.59 -12.71
N ASN A 27 -14.68 1.01 -11.66
CA ASN A 27 -16.05 0.55 -11.64
C ASN A 27 -16.99 1.62 -11.12
N ARG A 28 -18.14 1.70 -11.73
CA ARG A 28 -19.15 2.62 -11.30
C ARG A 28 -20.29 1.86 -10.68
N PRO A 29 -20.97 2.46 -9.74
CA PRO A 29 -20.76 3.81 -9.21
C PRO A 29 -19.56 3.85 -8.29
N TYR A 30 -18.92 5.00 -8.23
CA TYR A 30 -17.74 5.13 -7.42
C TYR A 30 -18.11 5.14 -5.96
N ASP A 31 -17.35 4.36 -5.19
CA ASP A 31 -17.57 4.33 -3.76
C ASP A 31 -16.51 5.25 -3.15
N ASN A 32 -16.85 6.51 -3.03
CA ASN A 32 -15.87 7.48 -2.56
C ASN A 32 -15.34 7.19 -1.19
N ILE A 33 -16.16 6.65 -0.33
CA ILE A 33 -15.72 6.34 1.01
C ILE A 33 -14.66 5.25 0.97
N LYS A 34 -14.94 4.22 0.21
CA LYS A 34 -14.01 3.12 0.11
C LYS A 34 -12.72 3.56 -0.58
N ILE A 35 -12.85 4.35 -1.60
CA ILE A 35 -11.68 4.85 -2.31
C ILE A 35 -10.80 5.63 -1.35
N ARG A 36 -11.42 6.45 -0.53
CA ARG A 36 -10.69 7.24 0.41
C ARG A 36 -10.00 6.35 1.44
N GLU A 37 -10.68 5.34 1.91
CA GLU A 37 -10.12 4.43 2.89
C GLU A 37 -8.92 3.71 2.33
N VAL A 38 -9.04 3.22 1.13
CA VAL A 38 -7.94 2.48 0.51
C VAL A 38 -6.76 3.41 0.26
N LYS A 39 -7.04 4.61 -0.18
CA LYS A 39 -5.98 5.57 -0.41
C LYS A 39 -5.25 5.89 0.87
N SER A 40 -5.99 6.05 1.94
CA SER A 40 -5.41 6.38 3.21
C SER A 40 -4.50 5.25 3.69
N LYS A 41 -4.97 4.04 3.56
CA LYS A 41 -4.21 2.90 3.96
C LYS A 41 -2.95 2.76 3.12
N LEU A 42 -3.10 2.98 1.84
CA LEU A 42 -1.97 2.90 0.94
C LEU A 42 -0.91 3.92 1.33
N ASN A 43 -1.36 5.12 1.60
CA ASN A 43 -0.44 6.17 1.97
C ASN A 43 0.29 5.81 3.27
N GLU A 44 -0.42 5.25 4.22
CA GLU A 44 0.18 4.85 5.47
C GLU A 44 1.27 3.83 5.25
N LEU A 45 0.98 2.85 4.43
CA LEU A 45 1.95 1.80 4.17
C LEU A 45 3.17 2.34 3.44
N LYS A 46 2.93 3.22 2.50
CA LYS A 46 4.03 3.81 1.74
C LYS A 46 4.92 4.66 2.64
N VAL A 47 4.31 5.40 3.53
CA VAL A 47 5.07 6.22 4.44
C VAL A 47 5.89 5.34 5.38
N LYS A 48 5.29 4.28 5.85
CA LYS A 48 5.99 3.38 6.72
C LYS A 48 7.19 2.77 6.02
N LEU A 49 6.99 2.37 4.79
CA LEU A 49 8.05 1.76 4.04
C LEU A 49 9.16 2.76 3.78
N ALA A 50 8.81 3.97 3.45
CA ALA A 50 9.78 5.00 3.19
C ALA A 50 10.58 5.33 4.44
N GLU A 51 9.91 5.36 5.55
CA GLU A 51 10.59 5.65 6.80
C GLU A 51 11.58 4.55 7.13
N SER A 52 11.18 3.33 6.88
CA SER A 52 12.03 2.20 7.15
C SER A 52 13.27 2.25 6.27
N GLU A 53 13.07 2.59 5.02
CA GLU A 53 14.19 2.66 4.11
C GLU A 53 15.10 3.83 4.43
N LEU A 54 14.52 4.91 4.84
CA LEU A 54 15.30 6.07 5.21
C LEU A 54 16.15 5.75 6.43
N ALA A 55 15.56 5.08 7.38
CA ALA A 55 16.29 4.74 8.58
C ALA A 55 17.49 3.88 8.25
N PHE A 56 17.32 3.00 7.26
CA PHE A 56 18.38 2.18 6.87
C PHE A 56 19.38 2.97 6.12
N GLY A 57 19.03 3.77 5.25
CA GLY A 57 19.89 4.50 4.41
C GLY A 57 20.59 5.60 5.09
N GLN A 58 20.23 5.94 6.26
CA GLN A 58 20.74 7.00 6.88
C GLN A 58 22.06 6.82 7.32
N TYR A 59 22.65 5.87 7.30
CA TYR A 59 23.84 5.74 7.74
C TYR A 59 24.64 5.49 6.86
#